data_59cab2f0a0a041cc9b5dd5ecc412e0ba
#
_entry.id   59cab2f0a0a041cc9b5dd5ecc412e0ba
#
_cell.length_a   1.000
_cell.length_b   1.000
_cell.length_c   1.000
_cell.angle_alpha   90.00
_cell.angle_beta   90.00
_cell.angle_gamma   90.00
#
_symmetry.space_group_name_H-M   'P 1'
#
loop_
_entity.id
_entity.type
_entity.pdbx_description
1 polymer ?
#
loop_
_entity_poly.entity_id
_entity_poly.type
_entity_poly.pdbx_seq_one_letter_code
_entity_poly.pdbx_strand_id
1 'polypeptide(L)'
;MVNKTCYIVNFYLGDRRKTIPQFNNDRLLFLKQQISTLYKYPHSLSKIIFNFNIRKEDYKYVSKIFQLVPKFIQGAEVEVNFRENFGMSYTAWSEIFNRHKTKYDYYIFNEDDYFFVEDNWDTYL
;
A
#
# COMPACT_ATOMS: atom_id res chain seq x y z
N MET A 1 0.14 26.02 8.22
CA MET A 1 -0.49 25.20 7.17
C MET A 1 0.12 23.80 7.19
N VAL A 2 -0.70 22.78 7.26
CA VAL A 2 -0.24 21.39 7.33
C VAL A 2 -0.01 20.87 5.93
N ASN A 3 1.17 20.30 5.67
CA ASN A 3 1.46 19.63 4.39
C ASN A 3 0.64 18.36 4.27
N LYS A 4 0.16 18.08 3.05
CA LYS A 4 -0.58 16.86 2.74
C LYS A 4 0.34 15.85 2.11
N THR A 5 0.41 14.66 2.71
CA THR A 5 1.28 13.58 2.25
C THR A 5 0.45 12.37 1.84
N CYS A 6 0.73 11.85 0.66
CA CYS A 6 0.11 10.64 0.12
C CYS A 6 1.12 9.48 0.18
N TYR A 7 0.73 8.37 0.80
CA TYR A 7 1.53 7.16 0.91
C TYR A 7 1.00 6.10 -0.03
N ILE A 8 1.82 5.64 -0.95
CA ILE A 8 1.43 4.69 -2.00
C ILE A 8 2.24 3.41 -1.85
N VAL A 9 1.55 2.30 -1.64
CA VAL A 9 2.19 0.99 -1.49
C VAL A 9 1.75 0.09 -2.63
N ASN A 10 2.73 -0.52 -3.30
CA ASN A 10 2.48 -1.52 -4.33
C ASN A 10 2.49 -2.92 -3.73
N PHE A 11 1.43 -3.68 -4.00
CA PHE A 11 1.30 -5.07 -3.60
C PHE A 11 1.38 -5.99 -4.82
N TYR A 12 2.09 -7.09 -4.65
CA TYR A 12 2.18 -8.17 -5.61
C TYR A 12 1.81 -9.48 -4.92
N LEU A 13 0.80 -10.16 -5.44
CA LEU A 13 0.28 -11.40 -4.84
C LEU A 13 0.86 -12.66 -5.47
N GLY A 14 1.86 -12.52 -6.34
CA GLY A 14 2.51 -13.62 -7.01
C GLY A 14 3.36 -14.49 -6.09
N ASP A 15 3.96 -15.51 -6.68
CA ASP A 15 4.74 -16.50 -5.95
C ASP A 15 6.08 -15.93 -5.46
N ARG A 16 6.33 -15.98 -4.15
CA ARG A 16 7.55 -15.54 -3.50
C ARG A 16 8.19 -16.66 -2.65
N ARG A 17 7.88 -17.92 -2.95
CA ARG A 17 8.26 -19.07 -2.10
C ARG A 17 9.74 -19.16 -1.78
N LYS A 18 10.60 -18.73 -2.70
CA LYS A 18 12.04 -18.82 -2.51
C LYS A 18 12.57 -17.79 -1.51
N THR A 19 11.87 -16.67 -1.36
CA THR A 19 12.32 -15.57 -0.51
C THR A 19 11.52 -15.45 0.77
N ILE A 20 10.21 -15.70 0.70
CA ILE A 20 9.30 -15.50 1.83
C ILE A 20 8.29 -16.65 1.87
N PRO A 21 8.67 -17.80 2.49
CA PRO A 21 7.80 -18.97 2.53
C PRO A 21 6.43 -18.71 3.17
N GLN A 22 6.36 -17.87 4.19
CA GLN A 22 5.12 -17.55 4.89
C GLN A 22 4.10 -16.88 3.97
N PHE A 23 4.57 -16.11 3.00
CA PHE A 23 3.71 -15.44 2.02
C PHE A 23 2.94 -16.44 1.16
N ASN A 24 3.53 -17.59 0.85
CA ASN A 24 2.89 -18.59 0.00
C ASN A 24 1.72 -19.28 0.71
N ASN A 25 1.68 -19.26 2.03
CA ASN A 25 0.57 -19.75 2.84
C ASN A 25 -0.51 -18.69 3.01
N ASP A 26 -0.13 -17.41 2.98
CA ASP A 26 -1.05 -16.29 3.11
C ASP A 26 -0.61 -15.16 2.16
N ARG A 27 -1.25 -15.08 1.01
CA ARG A 27 -0.93 -14.08 -0.03
C ARG A 27 -1.28 -12.67 0.40
N LEU A 28 -2.06 -12.49 1.44
CA LEU A 28 -2.43 -11.19 1.98
C LEU A 28 -1.63 -10.83 3.24
N LEU A 29 -0.57 -11.57 3.52
CA LEU A 29 0.27 -11.36 4.69
C LEU A 29 0.80 -9.92 4.76
N PHE A 30 1.35 -9.41 3.66
CA PHE A 30 1.92 -8.07 3.64
C PHE A 30 0.86 -6.98 3.76
N LEU A 31 -0.33 -7.21 3.22
CA LEU A 31 -1.45 -6.29 3.43
C LEU A 31 -1.80 -6.19 4.91
N LYS A 32 -1.91 -7.34 5.58
CA LYS A 32 -2.22 -7.39 7.02
C LYS A 32 -1.14 -6.69 7.84
N GLN A 33 0.12 -6.89 7.49
CA GLN A 33 1.24 -6.25 8.19
C GLN A 33 1.30 -4.75 7.94
N GLN A 34 1.04 -4.29 6.71
CA GLN A 34 0.96 -2.86 6.41
C GLN A 34 -0.15 -2.19 7.24
N ILE A 35 -1.32 -2.78 7.27
CA ILE A 35 -2.43 -2.24 8.05
C ILE A 35 -2.07 -2.21 9.54
N SER A 36 -1.50 -3.29 10.06
CA SER A 36 -1.11 -3.40 11.46
C SER A 36 -0.09 -2.34 11.87
N THR A 37 0.96 -2.15 11.08
CA THR A 37 2.00 -1.17 11.41
C THR A 37 1.52 0.26 11.24
N LEU A 38 0.66 0.54 10.26
CA LEU A 38 0.06 1.86 10.08
C LEU A 38 -0.87 2.24 11.25
N TYR A 39 -1.51 1.26 11.88
CA TYR A 39 -2.28 1.50 13.11
C TYR A 39 -1.39 1.66 14.33
N LYS A 40 -0.35 0.82 14.44
CA LYS A 40 0.49 0.76 15.63
C LYS A 40 1.39 1.98 15.78
N TYR A 41 1.94 2.48 14.67
CA TYR A 41 2.92 3.57 14.70
C TYR A 41 2.27 4.84 14.13
N PRO A 42 1.98 5.83 15.00
CA PRO A 42 1.32 7.07 14.58
C PRO A 42 2.06 7.77 13.45
N HIS A 43 1.29 8.39 12.57
CA HIS A 43 1.77 9.17 11.44
C HIS A 43 0.82 10.34 11.15
N SER A 44 1.22 11.21 10.23
CA SER A 44 0.41 12.37 9.81
C SER A 44 0.04 12.30 8.34
N LEU A 45 -0.09 11.10 7.78
CA LEU A 45 -0.48 10.91 6.39
C LEU A 45 -1.90 11.43 6.14
N SER A 46 -2.10 12.05 4.97
CA SER A 46 -3.42 12.51 4.54
C SER A 46 -4.17 11.47 3.73
N LYS A 47 -3.42 10.64 2.98
CA LYS A 47 -3.99 9.63 2.08
C LYS A 47 -3.09 8.41 2.06
N ILE A 48 -3.70 7.23 2.03
CA ILE A 48 -3.01 5.96 1.85
C ILE A 48 -3.63 5.27 0.63
N ILE A 49 -2.81 4.89 -0.33
CA ILE A 49 -3.26 4.15 -1.50
C ILE A 49 -2.59 2.79 -1.51
N PHE A 50 -3.38 1.74 -1.36
CA PHE A 50 -2.95 0.36 -1.53
C PHE A 50 -3.21 -0.03 -2.97
N ASN A 51 -2.15 -0.12 -3.77
CA ASN A 51 -2.24 -0.53 -5.16
C ASN A 51 -1.86 -2.00 -5.31
N PHE A 52 -2.77 -2.77 -5.90
CA PHE A 52 -2.56 -4.20 -6.15
C PHE A 52 -2.33 -4.43 -7.64
N ASN A 53 -1.15 -4.92 -7.99
CA ASN A 53 -0.83 -5.36 -9.34
C ASN A 53 -1.27 -6.83 -9.43
N ILE A 54 -2.40 -7.09 -10.09
CA ILE A 54 -3.04 -8.40 -10.05
C ILE A 54 -3.07 -9.07 -11.42
N ARG A 55 -3.05 -10.39 -11.38
CA ARG A 55 -3.26 -11.27 -12.52
C ARG A 55 -4.65 -11.88 -12.39
N LYS A 56 -5.14 -12.56 -13.44
CA LYS A 56 -6.43 -13.27 -13.41
C LYS A 56 -6.56 -14.19 -12.22
N GLU A 57 -5.53 -14.96 -11.94
CA GLU A 57 -5.52 -15.92 -10.83
C GLU A 57 -5.59 -15.26 -9.46
N ASP A 58 -5.38 -13.94 -9.38
CA ASP A 58 -5.44 -13.20 -8.13
C ASP A 58 -6.83 -12.61 -7.85
N TYR A 59 -7.76 -12.67 -8.79
CA TYR A 59 -9.10 -12.10 -8.62
C TYR A 59 -9.85 -12.68 -7.42
N LYS A 60 -9.54 -13.90 -7.05
CA LYS A 60 -10.14 -14.55 -5.88
C LYS A 60 -9.86 -13.83 -4.56
N TYR A 61 -8.84 -12.97 -4.52
CA TYR A 61 -8.48 -12.23 -3.31
C TYR A 61 -9.18 -10.88 -3.18
N VAL A 62 -9.80 -10.37 -4.24
CA VAL A 62 -10.35 -9.01 -4.29
C VAL A 62 -11.37 -8.77 -3.17
N SER A 63 -12.30 -9.69 -3.01
CA SER A 63 -13.34 -9.56 -1.97
C SER A 63 -12.72 -9.50 -0.57
N LYS A 64 -11.73 -10.35 -0.29
CA LYS A 64 -11.06 -10.38 1.00
C LYS A 64 -10.27 -9.10 1.26
N ILE A 65 -9.64 -8.56 0.23
CA ILE A 65 -8.91 -7.29 0.32
C ILE A 65 -9.87 -6.17 0.77
N PHE A 66 -11.03 -6.05 0.13
CA PHE A 66 -12.02 -5.06 0.53
C PHE A 66 -12.55 -5.27 1.96
N GLN A 67 -12.62 -6.52 2.41
CA GLN A 67 -13.02 -6.81 3.80
C GLN A 67 -11.95 -6.39 4.81
N LEU A 68 -10.67 -6.52 4.46
CA LEU A 68 -9.56 -6.22 5.36
C LEU A 68 -9.22 -4.74 5.44
N VAL A 69 -9.37 -4.01 4.34
CA VAL A 69 -8.91 -2.62 4.25
C VAL A 69 -9.95 -1.68 4.85
N PRO A 70 -9.60 -0.91 5.90
CA PRO A 70 -10.50 0.08 6.47
C PRO A 70 -10.58 1.32 5.58
N LYS A 71 -11.57 2.16 5.83
CA LYS A 71 -11.75 3.42 5.10
C LYS A 71 -10.77 4.50 5.56
N PHE A 72 -10.33 4.43 6.82
CA PHE A 72 -9.40 5.39 7.42
C PHE A 72 -8.43 4.65 8.33
N ILE A 73 -7.18 5.10 8.35
CA ILE A 73 -6.16 4.62 9.29
C ILE A 73 -5.47 5.85 9.87
N GLN A 74 -5.59 6.05 11.19
CA GLN A 74 -4.97 7.18 11.89
C GLN A 74 -5.29 8.53 11.21
N GLY A 75 -6.55 8.70 10.78
CA GLY A 75 -7.01 9.92 10.13
C GLY A 75 -6.76 10.00 8.64
N ALA A 76 -5.94 9.13 8.07
CA ALA A 76 -5.69 9.10 6.63
C ALA A 76 -6.79 8.32 5.91
N GLU A 77 -7.33 8.89 4.86
CA GLU A 77 -8.27 8.18 3.98
C GLU A 77 -7.55 7.10 3.22
N VAL A 78 -8.15 5.91 3.14
CA VAL A 78 -7.55 4.74 2.47
C VAL A 78 -8.29 4.43 1.18
N GLU A 79 -7.53 4.28 0.10
CA GLU A 79 -8.04 3.90 -1.20
C GLU A 79 -7.41 2.57 -1.62
N VAL A 80 -8.20 1.70 -2.22
CA VAL A 80 -7.72 0.45 -2.83
C VAL A 80 -7.79 0.62 -4.35
N ASN A 81 -6.70 0.32 -5.03
CA ASN A 81 -6.60 0.39 -6.48
C ASN A 81 -6.10 -0.93 -7.04
N PHE A 82 -6.71 -1.40 -8.13
CA PHE A 82 -6.27 -2.60 -8.83
C PHE A 82 -5.83 -2.25 -10.24
N ARG A 83 -4.74 -2.86 -10.69
CA ARG A 83 -4.28 -2.74 -12.07
C ARG A 83 -3.70 -4.07 -12.53
N GLU A 84 -3.65 -4.28 -13.85
CA GLU A 84 -3.03 -5.47 -14.42
C GLU A 84 -1.56 -5.54 -14.00
N ASN A 85 -1.08 -6.77 -13.73
CA ASN A 85 0.31 -6.99 -13.33
C ASN A 85 1.22 -6.95 -14.56
N PHE A 86 1.56 -5.74 -15.01
CA PHE A 86 2.56 -5.53 -16.04
C PHE A 86 3.45 -4.35 -15.64
N GLY A 87 4.69 -4.37 -16.11
CA GLY A 87 5.68 -3.40 -15.69
C GLY A 87 6.13 -3.69 -14.26
N MET A 88 7.01 -2.87 -13.76
CA MET A 88 7.50 -2.98 -12.39
C MET A 88 6.78 -1.98 -11.50
N SER A 89 7.11 -1.96 -10.20
CA SER A 89 6.55 -1.02 -9.23
C SER A 89 6.57 0.43 -9.71
N TYR A 90 7.64 0.80 -10.39
CA TYR A 90 7.80 2.14 -10.94
C TYR A 90 6.63 2.54 -11.86
N THR A 91 6.16 1.64 -12.71
CA THR A 91 5.04 1.92 -13.63
C THR A 91 3.75 2.18 -12.83
N ALA A 92 3.50 1.39 -11.81
CA ALA A 92 2.33 1.55 -10.96
C ALA A 92 2.37 2.88 -10.20
N TRP A 93 3.50 3.23 -9.62
CA TRP A 93 3.66 4.51 -8.92
C TRP A 93 3.44 5.69 -9.85
N SER A 94 3.98 5.63 -11.08
CA SER A 94 3.79 6.68 -12.08
C SER A 94 2.33 6.90 -12.43
N GLU A 95 1.57 5.84 -12.65
CA GLU A 95 0.15 5.94 -12.96
C GLU A 95 -0.63 6.60 -11.82
N ILE A 96 -0.39 6.17 -10.60
CA ILE A 96 -1.09 6.70 -9.43
C ILE A 96 -0.69 8.15 -9.19
N PHE A 97 0.60 8.46 -9.28
CA PHE A 97 1.10 9.82 -9.13
C PHE A 97 0.44 10.76 -10.15
N ASN A 98 0.36 10.35 -11.42
CA ASN A 98 -0.22 11.19 -12.46
C ASN A 98 -1.71 11.50 -12.21
N ARG A 99 -2.44 10.60 -11.55
CA ARG A 99 -3.84 10.85 -11.17
C ARG A 99 -3.98 11.83 -10.01
N HIS A 100 -2.99 11.94 -9.14
CA HIS A 100 -3.07 12.69 -7.89
C HIS A 100 -2.06 13.84 -7.78
N LYS A 101 -1.26 14.09 -8.80
CA LYS A 101 -0.07 14.94 -8.73
C LYS A 101 -0.30 16.40 -8.28
N THR A 102 -1.53 16.88 -8.31
CA THR A 102 -1.84 18.25 -7.88
C THR A 102 -2.58 18.28 -6.54
N LYS A 103 -2.81 17.14 -5.91
CA LYS A 103 -3.65 17.02 -4.71
C LYS A 103 -2.86 17.00 -3.41
N TYR A 104 -1.60 16.58 -3.45
CA TYR A 104 -0.77 16.41 -2.26
C TYR A 104 0.56 17.13 -2.42
N ASP A 105 1.14 17.52 -1.30
CA ASP A 105 2.44 18.21 -1.29
C ASP A 105 3.60 17.23 -1.40
N TYR A 106 3.44 16.05 -0.81
CA TYR A 106 4.46 14.99 -0.80
C TYR A 106 3.86 13.64 -1.14
N TYR A 107 4.69 12.80 -1.76
CA TYR A 107 4.33 11.41 -2.10
C TYR A 107 5.42 10.49 -1.61
N ILE A 108 5.02 9.45 -0.86
CA ILE A 108 5.93 8.41 -0.38
C ILE A 108 5.59 7.14 -1.15
N PHE A 109 6.56 6.62 -1.89
CA PHE A 109 6.40 5.38 -2.66
C PHE A 109 7.04 4.23 -1.90
N ASN A 110 6.30 3.15 -1.70
CA ASN A 110 6.79 2.01 -0.95
C ASN A 110 6.41 0.69 -1.62
N GLU A 111 7.17 -0.34 -1.30
CA GLU A 111 6.86 -1.72 -1.66
C GLU A 111 6.14 -2.41 -0.51
N ASP A 112 5.42 -3.49 -0.81
CA ASP A 112 4.56 -4.18 0.15
C ASP A 112 5.31 -4.85 1.30
N ASP A 113 6.59 -5.21 1.10
CA ASP A 113 7.42 -5.89 2.09
C ASP A 113 8.27 -4.97 2.96
N TYR A 114 8.09 -3.66 2.84
CA TYR A 114 8.75 -2.67 3.71
C TYR A 114 7.73 -2.03 4.65
N PHE A 115 8.06 -2.00 5.93
CA PHE A 115 7.17 -1.49 6.99
C PHE A 115 7.89 -0.46 7.83
N PHE A 116 7.19 0.61 8.17
CA PHE A 116 7.70 1.63 9.07
C PHE A 116 7.29 1.25 10.51
N VAL A 117 8.27 1.22 11.40
CA VAL A 117 8.10 0.70 12.77
C VAL A 117 8.53 1.72 13.83
N GLU A 118 8.36 3.00 13.54
CA GLU A 118 8.70 4.09 14.45
C GLU A 118 7.60 5.13 14.45
N ASP A 119 7.29 5.69 15.63
CA ASP A 119 6.28 6.74 15.75
C ASP A 119 6.68 7.96 14.92
N ASN A 120 5.70 8.54 14.22
CA ASN A 120 5.89 9.74 13.39
C ASN A 120 6.96 9.57 12.32
N TRP A 121 7.10 8.36 11.79
CA TRP A 121 8.11 8.01 10.77
C TRP A 121 8.01 8.89 9.52
N ASP A 122 6.80 9.34 9.16
CA ASP A 122 6.58 10.16 7.97
C ASP A 122 7.16 11.57 8.09
N THR A 123 7.52 12.01 9.29
CA THR A 123 8.14 13.32 9.49
C THR A 123 9.64 13.31 9.20
N TYR A 124 10.25 12.14 9.06
CA TYR A 124 11.68 11.99 8.76
C TYR A 124 12.00 11.84 7.28
N LEU A 125 10.98 11.79 6.44
CA LEU A 125 11.15 11.53 5.01
C LEU A 125 11.09 12.79 4.16
#